data_3e691fb258f5548da1af1a3ae9b99e42
#
_entry.id   3e691fb258f5548da1af1a3ae9b99e42
#
_cell.length_a   1.000
_cell.length_b   1.000
_cell.length_c   1.000
_cell.angle_alpha   90.00
_cell.angle_beta   90.00
_cell.angle_gamma   90.00
#
_symmetry.space_group_name_H-M   'P 1'
#
loop_
_entity.id
_entity.type
_entity.pdbx_description
1 polymer ?
#
loop_
_entity_poly.entity_id
_entity_poly.type
_entity_poly.pdbx_seq_one_letter_code
_entity_poly.pdbx_strand_id
1 'polypeptide(L)'
;CIRDRCKLWRSKGESALHYQTKYKIAAMFKRVNYNVEIEPYYENIQQFPDIVVNSSFAIEVQFSSIPLSEIQKRTVGLMSVGLRPVWIIEDIKYRNGKLTLNNQQASFINAIHRSLYTWQEKCCQLIRYSNIQNIGGRQFRATRTIVEDVATILTEKRHNNMAYYKLDESLITRYIQYCRRKNSVLEPTLSAMYQLRLNDKHVIQQFGIIIPLQIFIKTHPIEWQLQFRLLELRDELTCQNIDTVIKLRHFAYHHYSKSILLNKIIEQYQNARKSNCNDVQIIY
;
A
#
# COMPACT_ATOMS: atom_id res chain seq x y z
N CYS A 1 -10.38 6.14 40.70
CA CYS A 1 -9.16 6.95 40.34
C CYS A 1 -8.56 6.64 38.96
N ILE A 2 -8.64 5.40 38.43
CA ILE A 2 -8.12 5.05 37.11
C ILE A 2 -9.04 5.56 36.00
N ARG A 3 -10.37 5.53 36.20
CA ARG A 3 -11.37 6.00 35.21
C ARG A 3 -11.28 7.51 34.91
N ASP A 4 -10.97 8.34 35.88
CA ASP A 4 -10.96 9.80 35.69
C ASP A 4 -9.68 10.31 35.06
N ARG A 5 -8.52 9.68 35.30
CA ARG A 5 -7.28 9.94 34.56
C ARG A 5 -7.37 9.53 33.09
N CYS A 6 -8.05 8.43 32.80
CA CYS A 6 -8.30 7.98 31.42
C CYS A 6 -9.18 8.96 30.64
N LYS A 7 -10.20 9.56 31.27
CA LYS A 7 -11.07 10.57 30.62
C LYS A 7 -10.31 11.86 30.27
N LEU A 8 -9.39 12.29 31.10
CA LEU A 8 -8.55 13.49 30.87
C LEU A 8 -7.52 13.29 29.74
N TRP A 9 -7.04 12.06 29.54
CA TRP A 9 -6.16 11.74 28.42
C TRP A 9 -6.88 11.65 27.06
N ARG A 10 -8.13 11.20 27.08
CA ARG A 10 -9.00 11.04 25.89
C ARG A 10 -9.43 12.37 25.27
N SER A 11 -9.51 13.45 26.04
CA SER A 11 -10.06 14.73 25.56
C SER A 11 -9.07 15.64 24.83
N LYS A 12 -7.77 15.32 24.77
CA LYS A 12 -6.73 16.25 24.29
C LYS A 12 -6.26 16.09 22.84
N GLY A 13 -6.88 15.23 22.02
CA GLY A 13 -6.38 15.04 20.63
C GLY A 13 -7.34 14.43 19.62
N GLU A 14 -8.52 13.98 20.04
CA GLU A 14 -9.47 13.34 19.13
C GLU A 14 -10.36 14.39 18.45
N SER A 15 -10.42 14.38 17.10
CA SER A 15 -11.34 15.26 16.37
C SER A 15 -12.78 14.76 16.48
N ALA A 16 -13.76 15.68 16.40
CA ALA A 16 -15.20 15.32 16.39
C ALA A 16 -15.52 14.31 15.27
N LEU A 17 -14.86 14.44 14.12
CA LEU A 17 -15.00 13.51 13.00
C LEU A 17 -14.54 12.11 13.36
N HIS A 18 -13.37 11.95 13.97
CA HIS A 18 -12.83 10.67 14.39
C HIS A 18 -13.79 9.98 15.38
N TYR A 19 -14.20 10.72 16.43
CA TYR A 19 -15.17 10.23 17.42
C TYR A 19 -16.46 9.74 16.76
N GLN A 20 -17.09 10.56 15.93
CA GLN A 20 -18.33 10.19 15.25
C GLN A 20 -18.18 8.98 14.35
N THR A 21 -17.08 8.90 13.58
CA THR A 21 -16.80 7.79 12.67
C THR A 21 -16.65 6.48 13.43
N LYS A 22 -15.89 6.49 14.52
CA LYS A 22 -15.72 5.33 15.40
C LYS A 22 -17.06 4.75 15.85
N TYR A 23 -17.96 5.60 16.36
CA TYR A 23 -19.28 5.14 16.81
C TYR A 23 -20.17 4.67 15.66
N LYS A 24 -20.11 5.31 14.47
CA LYS A 24 -20.86 4.85 13.30
C LYS A 24 -20.38 3.48 12.84
N ILE A 25 -19.09 3.24 12.77
CA ILE A 25 -18.52 1.94 12.41
C ILE A 25 -18.89 0.88 13.45
N ALA A 26 -18.77 1.20 14.75
CA ALA A 26 -19.20 0.29 15.83
C ALA A 26 -20.69 -0.09 15.71
N ALA A 27 -21.55 0.88 15.36
CA ALA A 27 -22.97 0.61 15.13
C ALA A 27 -23.22 -0.29 13.91
N MET A 28 -22.42 -0.19 12.85
CA MET A 28 -22.52 -1.09 11.68
C MET A 28 -22.27 -2.54 12.10
N PHE A 29 -21.24 -2.81 12.90
CA PHE A 29 -20.95 -4.16 13.38
C PHE A 29 -22.02 -4.66 14.38
N LYS A 30 -22.51 -3.81 15.28
CA LYS A 30 -23.59 -4.17 16.22
C LYS A 30 -24.88 -4.56 15.51
N ARG A 31 -25.24 -3.90 14.39
CA ARG A 31 -26.45 -4.20 13.59
C ARG A 31 -26.44 -5.61 13.01
N VAL A 32 -25.29 -6.20 12.79
CA VAL A 32 -25.12 -7.58 12.31
C VAL A 32 -24.72 -8.55 13.43
N ASN A 33 -25.05 -8.19 14.67
CA ASN A 33 -24.91 -9.00 15.90
C ASN A 33 -23.46 -9.38 16.25
N TYR A 34 -22.47 -8.59 15.86
CA TYR A 34 -21.10 -8.76 16.37
C TYR A 34 -20.97 -8.20 17.80
N ASN A 35 -20.16 -8.88 18.62
CA ASN A 35 -19.73 -8.30 19.89
C ASN A 35 -18.75 -7.15 19.63
N VAL A 36 -19.05 -5.97 20.17
CA VAL A 36 -18.29 -4.74 19.88
C VAL A 36 -17.98 -4.00 21.17
N GLU A 37 -16.70 -3.85 21.44
CA GLU A 37 -16.16 -3.02 22.51
C GLU A 37 -15.54 -1.75 21.91
N ILE A 38 -15.78 -0.60 22.54
CA ILE A 38 -15.24 0.69 22.11
C ILE A 38 -14.18 1.11 23.12
N GLU A 39 -12.97 1.36 22.63
CA GLU A 39 -11.79 1.78 23.41
C GLU A 39 -11.50 0.88 24.64
N PRO A 40 -11.51 -0.45 24.51
CA PRO A 40 -11.06 -1.30 25.60
C PRO A 40 -9.58 -1.08 25.87
N TYR A 41 -9.18 -1.13 27.17
CA TYR A 41 -7.78 -0.99 27.53
C TYR A 41 -7.08 -2.35 27.55
N TYR A 42 -6.00 -2.48 26.81
CA TYR A 42 -5.12 -3.63 26.80
C TYR A 42 -3.85 -3.32 27.59
N GLU A 43 -3.80 -3.74 28.85
CA GLU A 43 -2.74 -3.42 29.81
C GLU A 43 -1.36 -3.91 29.32
N ASN A 44 -1.29 -5.13 28.78
CA ASN A 44 -0.04 -5.75 28.32
C ASN A 44 0.69 -4.94 27.24
N ILE A 45 -0.02 -4.17 26.45
CA ILE A 45 0.52 -3.35 25.36
C ILE A 45 0.33 -1.86 25.60
N GLN A 46 -0.34 -1.49 26.69
CA GLN A 46 -0.68 -0.10 27.04
C GLN A 46 -1.38 0.67 25.90
N GLN A 47 -2.33 0.01 25.22
CA GLN A 47 -3.05 0.57 24.08
C GLN A 47 -4.56 0.52 24.27
N PHE A 48 -5.22 1.48 23.62
CA PHE A 48 -6.68 1.55 23.49
C PHE A 48 -7.01 1.45 22.00
N PRO A 49 -7.33 0.27 21.46
CA PRO A 49 -7.87 0.18 20.10
C PRO A 49 -9.22 0.92 20.04
N ASP A 50 -9.49 1.59 18.91
CA ASP A 50 -10.73 2.36 18.77
C ASP A 50 -11.97 1.48 18.90
N ILE A 51 -11.96 0.33 18.23
CA ILE A 51 -13.05 -0.65 18.27
C ILE A 51 -12.46 -2.06 18.25
N VAL A 52 -12.96 -2.93 19.15
CA VAL A 52 -12.65 -4.37 19.10
C VAL A 52 -13.92 -5.13 18.72
N VAL A 53 -13.79 -6.02 17.72
CA VAL A 53 -14.89 -6.83 17.21
C VAL A 53 -14.59 -8.30 17.48
N ASN A 54 -15.52 -9.00 18.15
CA ASN A 54 -15.44 -10.42 18.52
C ASN A 54 -14.11 -10.80 19.20
N SER A 55 -13.50 -9.92 19.96
CA SER A 55 -12.20 -10.12 20.62
C SER A 55 -11.10 -10.64 19.69
N SER A 56 -11.23 -10.41 18.37
CA SER A 56 -10.34 -10.93 17.33
C SER A 56 -9.84 -9.88 16.37
N PHE A 57 -10.57 -8.78 16.20
CA PHE A 57 -10.22 -7.70 15.27
C PHE A 57 -10.18 -6.36 16.00
N ALA A 58 -9.16 -5.58 15.71
CA ALA A 58 -9.06 -4.19 16.13
C ALA A 58 -9.27 -3.27 14.93
N ILE A 59 -10.34 -2.50 14.93
CA ILE A 59 -10.59 -1.48 13.89
C ILE A 59 -10.04 -0.16 14.42
N GLU A 60 -9.10 0.40 13.69
CA GLU A 60 -8.39 1.64 13.99
C GLU A 60 -8.76 2.73 12.98
N VAL A 61 -9.26 3.87 13.45
CA VAL A 61 -9.62 5.01 12.62
C VAL A 61 -8.50 6.04 12.66
N GLN A 62 -7.91 6.41 11.53
CA GLN A 62 -6.76 7.32 11.48
C GLN A 62 -6.94 8.40 10.42
N PHE A 63 -7.35 9.59 10.83
CA PHE A 63 -7.55 10.74 9.94
C PHE A 63 -6.40 11.75 10.03
N SER A 64 -5.73 11.83 11.16
CA SER A 64 -4.57 12.69 11.33
C SER A 64 -3.28 12.05 10.83
N SER A 65 -2.29 12.88 10.53
CA SER A 65 -0.95 12.39 10.17
C SER A 65 -0.19 11.98 11.43
N ILE A 66 0.28 10.74 11.46
CA ILE A 66 1.17 10.23 12.50
C ILE A 66 2.40 9.55 11.88
N PRO A 67 3.53 9.47 12.58
CA PRO A 67 4.72 8.76 12.09
C PRO A 67 4.44 7.29 11.79
N LEU A 68 5.05 6.78 10.73
CA LEU A 68 4.91 5.36 10.36
C LEU A 68 5.35 4.42 11.49
N SER A 69 6.41 4.78 12.23
CA SER A 69 6.87 4.02 13.39
C SER A 69 5.79 3.84 14.46
N GLU A 70 4.97 4.87 14.67
CA GLU A 70 3.85 4.79 15.61
C GLU A 70 2.74 3.87 15.09
N ILE A 71 2.40 3.95 13.80
CA ILE A 71 1.43 3.04 13.17
C ILE A 71 1.91 1.59 13.30
N GLN A 72 3.19 1.34 13.02
CA GLN A 72 3.78 0.01 13.12
C GLN A 72 3.80 -0.51 14.55
N LYS A 73 4.18 0.34 15.52
CA LYS A 73 4.17 0.00 16.95
C LYS A 73 2.77 -0.40 17.41
N ARG A 74 1.74 0.38 17.05
CA ARG A 74 0.34 0.05 17.36
C ARG A 74 -0.08 -1.26 16.71
N THR A 75 0.20 -1.43 15.42
CA THR A 75 -0.12 -2.66 14.69
C THR A 75 0.51 -3.90 15.33
N VAL A 76 1.81 -3.87 15.63
CA VAL A 76 2.54 -4.97 16.27
C VAL A 76 2.01 -5.25 17.67
N GLY A 77 1.75 -4.20 18.46
CA GLY A 77 1.15 -4.35 19.79
C GLY A 77 -0.18 -5.07 19.73
N LEU A 78 -1.13 -4.65 18.87
CA LEU A 78 -2.42 -5.30 18.70
C LEU A 78 -2.28 -6.77 18.27
N MET A 79 -1.37 -7.04 17.32
CA MET A 79 -1.12 -8.41 16.87
C MET A 79 -0.54 -9.31 17.96
N SER A 80 0.29 -8.78 18.87
CA SER A 80 0.88 -9.54 19.99
C SER A 80 -0.13 -10.01 21.02
N VAL A 81 -1.29 -9.36 21.11
CA VAL A 81 -2.42 -9.78 21.96
C VAL A 81 -3.52 -10.53 21.19
N GLY A 82 -3.19 -11.01 19.97
CA GLY A 82 -4.09 -11.84 19.16
C GLY A 82 -5.13 -11.07 18.34
N LEU A 83 -5.10 -9.73 18.34
CA LEU A 83 -6.01 -8.92 17.53
C LEU A 83 -5.46 -8.75 16.11
N ARG A 84 -6.35 -8.80 15.12
CA ARG A 84 -6.04 -8.47 13.73
C ARG A 84 -6.41 -7.00 13.46
N PRO A 85 -5.43 -6.09 13.30
CA PRO A 85 -5.72 -4.69 13.07
C PRO A 85 -6.24 -4.44 11.66
N VAL A 86 -7.24 -3.56 11.55
CA VAL A 86 -7.78 -3.03 10.31
C VAL A 86 -7.79 -1.51 10.41
N TRP A 87 -6.98 -0.87 9.60
CA TRP A 87 -6.86 0.58 9.56
C TRP A 87 -7.88 1.20 8.60
N ILE A 88 -8.60 2.22 9.05
CA ILE A 88 -9.54 3.00 8.26
C ILE A 88 -9.04 4.44 8.23
N ILE A 89 -8.77 4.95 7.04
CA ILE A 89 -8.31 6.33 6.85
C ILE A 89 -9.41 7.18 6.22
N GLU A 90 -9.20 8.49 6.13
CA GLU A 90 -10.07 9.38 5.38
C GLU A 90 -10.11 8.99 3.89
N ASP A 91 -11.29 9.17 3.24
CA ASP A 91 -11.43 8.80 1.83
C ASP A 91 -10.50 9.63 0.94
N ILE A 92 -10.11 9.02 -0.15
CA ILE A 92 -9.02 9.46 -1.01
C ILE A 92 -9.49 9.72 -2.43
N LYS A 93 -8.73 10.53 -3.16
CA LYS A 93 -9.03 10.86 -4.54
C LYS A 93 -8.95 9.62 -5.42
N TYR A 94 -10.11 9.22 -5.95
CA TYR A 94 -10.26 8.10 -6.88
C TYR A 94 -10.91 8.58 -8.18
N ARG A 95 -10.32 8.25 -9.31
CA ARG A 95 -10.86 8.57 -10.63
C ARG A 95 -10.43 7.54 -11.65
N ASN A 96 -11.36 7.03 -12.45
CA ASN A 96 -11.11 6.09 -13.55
C ASN A 96 -10.25 4.88 -13.15
N GLY A 97 -10.60 4.23 -12.04
CA GLY A 97 -9.85 3.06 -11.55
C GLY A 97 -8.51 3.37 -10.91
N LYS A 98 -8.15 4.65 -10.74
CA LYS A 98 -6.83 5.07 -10.22
C LYS A 98 -6.96 5.84 -8.91
N LEU A 99 -6.07 5.48 -7.97
CA LEU A 99 -5.85 6.17 -6.70
C LEU A 99 -4.57 6.98 -6.78
N THR A 100 -4.58 8.16 -6.15
CA THR A 100 -3.35 8.92 -5.89
C THR A 100 -3.12 8.96 -4.39
N LEU A 101 -2.09 8.26 -3.91
CA LEU A 101 -1.76 8.14 -2.49
C LEU A 101 -0.46 8.85 -2.17
N ASN A 102 -0.44 9.60 -1.06
CA ASN A 102 0.81 10.03 -0.47
C ASN A 102 1.49 8.84 0.25
N ASN A 103 2.72 9.05 0.77
CA ASN A 103 3.49 7.98 1.40
C ASN A 103 2.79 7.42 2.64
N GLN A 104 2.15 8.26 3.43
CA GLN A 104 1.44 7.86 4.63
C GLN A 104 0.17 7.09 4.28
N GLN A 105 -0.66 7.58 3.39
CA GLN A 105 -1.87 6.87 2.93
C GLN A 105 -1.51 5.49 2.36
N ALA A 106 -0.44 5.41 1.57
CA ALA A 106 0.02 4.15 1.02
C ALA A 106 0.55 3.17 2.08
N SER A 107 1.01 3.64 3.24
CA SER A 107 1.47 2.77 4.31
C SER A 107 0.33 1.97 4.98
N PHE A 108 -0.90 2.44 4.89
CA PHE A 108 -2.08 1.74 5.40
C PHE A 108 -2.61 0.64 4.47
N ILE A 109 -2.04 0.48 3.27
CA ILE A 109 -2.42 -0.64 2.40
C ILE A 109 -2.04 -1.95 3.08
N ASN A 110 -2.99 -2.86 3.20
CA ASN A 110 -2.67 -4.25 3.50
C ASN A 110 -2.08 -4.90 2.25
N ALA A 111 -0.76 -5.03 2.21
CA ALA A 111 -0.04 -5.52 1.04
C ALA A 111 -0.31 -7.01 0.72
N ILE A 112 -0.73 -7.82 1.71
CA ILE A 112 -1.10 -9.22 1.52
C ILE A 112 -2.46 -9.34 0.83
N HIS A 113 -3.46 -8.59 1.33
CA HIS A 113 -4.82 -8.60 0.80
C HIS A 113 -4.99 -7.61 -0.35
N ARG A 114 -4.00 -6.73 -0.59
CA ARG A 114 -4.04 -5.64 -1.57
C ARG A 114 -5.29 -4.79 -1.41
N SER A 115 -5.59 -4.45 -0.19
CA SER A 115 -6.77 -3.71 0.20
C SER A 115 -6.44 -2.49 1.06
N LEU A 116 -7.34 -1.53 1.04
CA LEU A 116 -7.32 -0.33 1.87
C LEU A 116 -8.75 0.05 2.19
N TYR A 117 -9.02 0.36 3.45
CA TYR A 117 -10.33 0.82 3.89
C TYR A 117 -10.30 2.32 4.16
N THR A 118 -11.36 3.01 3.72
CA THR A 118 -11.49 4.46 3.91
C THR A 118 -12.91 4.82 4.35
N TRP A 119 -13.04 5.93 5.05
CA TRP A 119 -14.31 6.48 5.46
C TRP A 119 -14.65 7.70 4.62
N GLN A 120 -15.77 7.65 3.90
CA GLN A 120 -16.32 8.78 3.15
C GLN A 120 -17.34 9.51 4.02
N GLU A 121 -16.93 10.65 4.59
CA GLU A 121 -17.74 11.40 5.54
C GLU A 121 -19.07 11.88 4.95
N LYS A 122 -19.04 12.49 3.75
CA LYS A 122 -20.22 13.07 3.10
C LYS A 122 -21.39 12.11 2.98
N CYS A 123 -21.12 10.84 2.71
CA CYS A 123 -22.12 9.80 2.52
C CYS A 123 -22.21 8.86 3.74
N CYS A 124 -21.38 9.06 4.77
CA CYS A 124 -21.24 8.17 5.91
C CYS A 124 -21.05 6.70 5.49
N GLN A 125 -20.17 6.48 4.52
CA GLN A 125 -19.94 5.17 3.91
C GLN A 125 -18.52 4.68 4.18
N LEU A 126 -18.42 3.39 4.47
CA LEU A 126 -17.15 2.68 4.49
C LEU A 126 -16.85 2.19 3.07
N ILE A 127 -15.67 2.55 2.58
CA ILE A 127 -15.22 2.22 1.23
C ILE A 127 -14.07 1.23 1.33
N ARG A 128 -14.10 0.20 0.50
CA ARG A 128 -13.00 -0.72 0.29
C ARG A 128 -12.37 -0.49 -1.07
N TYR A 129 -11.06 -0.29 -1.09
CA TYR A 129 -10.24 -0.39 -2.28
C TYR A 129 -9.59 -1.76 -2.30
N SER A 130 -9.78 -2.52 -3.36
CA SER A 130 -9.24 -3.88 -3.53
C SER A 130 -8.43 -3.99 -4.83
N ASN A 131 -7.71 -5.09 -5.01
CA ASN A 131 -6.85 -5.33 -6.17
C ASN A 131 -5.82 -4.21 -6.37
N ILE A 132 -5.32 -3.64 -5.28
CA ILE A 132 -4.42 -2.49 -5.32
C ILE A 132 -3.09 -2.88 -5.97
N GLN A 133 -2.72 -2.16 -7.01
CA GLN A 133 -1.44 -2.27 -7.71
C GLN A 133 -0.76 -0.92 -7.85
N ASN A 134 0.52 -0.84 -7.54
CA ASN A 134 1.29 0.36 -7.82
C ASN A 134 1.68 0.38 -9.31
N ILE A 135 1.33 1.46 -10.01
CA ILE A 135 1.62 1.68 -11.43
C ILE A 135 2.71 2.74 -11.65
N GLY A 136 3.37 3.15 -10.58
CA GLY A 136 4.48 4.10 -10.57
C GLY A 136 4.25 5.29 -9.63
N GLY A 137 5.28 5.66 -8.88
CA GLY A 137 5.25 6.78 -7.94
C GLY A 137 4.09 6.70 -6.96
N ARG A 138 3.22 7.73 -6.95
CA ARG A 138 2.05 7.85 -6.09
C ARG A 138 0.77 7.27 -6.72
N GLN A 139 0.86 6.68 -7.92
CA GLN A 139 -0.30 6.19 -8.66
C GLN A 139 -0.52 4.71 -8.39
N PHE A 140 -1.77 4.36 -8.10
CA PHE A 140 -2.20 2.98 -7.89
C PHE A 140 -3.46 2.71 -8.71
N ARG A 141 -3.56 1.52 -9.27
CA ARG A 141 -4.83 0.99 -9.79
C ARG A 141 -5.54 0.26 -8.66
N ALA A 142 -6.85 0.40 -8.58
CA ALA A 142 -7.68 -0.30 -7.59
C ALA A 142 -9.13 -0.41 -8.06
N THR A 143 -9.85 -1.36 -7.48
CA THR A 143 -11.31 -1.46 -7.57
C THR A 143 -11.90 -0.81 -6.32
N ARG A 144 -12.84 0.12 -6.49
CA ARG A 144 -13.55 0.79 -5.39
C ARG A 144 -14.91 0.17 -5.19
N THR A 145 -15.24 -0.23 -3.98
CA THR A 145 -16.55 -0.77 -3.59
C THR A 145 -17.03 -0.14 -2.29
N ILE A 146 -18.34 0.05 -2.17
CA ILE A 146 -18.95 0.40 -0.88
C ILE A 146 -19.06 -0.89 -0.07
N VAL A 147 -18.71 -0.82 1.22
CA VAL A 147 -18.87 -1.95 2.13
C VAL A 147 -20.29 -1.94 2.67
N GLU A 148 -21.15 -2.72 2.05
CA GLU A 148 -22.53 -2.90 2.47
C GLU A 148 -22.63 -3.87 3.66
N ASP A 149 -21.84 -4.95 3.62
CA ASP A 149 -21.72 -5.93 4.71
C ASP A 149 -20.33 -5.84 5.37
N VAL A 150 -20.30 -5.36 6.61
CA VAL A 150 -19.07 -5.24 7.39
C VAL A 150 -18.42 -6.57 7.74
N ALA A 151 -19.14 -7.71 7.66
CA ALA A 151 -18.56 -9.04 7.83
C ALA A 151 -17.47 -9.32 6.82
N THR A 152 -17.53 -8.72 5.63
CA THR A 152 -16.53 -8.87 4.56
C THR A 152 -15.15 -8.34 4.96
N ILE A 153 -15.06 -7.40 5.92
CA ILE A 153 -13.80 -6.88 6.47
C ILE A 153 -13.08 -7.98 7.25
N LEU A 154 -13.84 -8.78 8.00
CA LEU A 154 -13.33 -9.80 8.90
C LEU A 154 -12.96 -11.10 8.17
N THR A 155 -13.54 -11.33 7.00
CA THR A 155 -13.36 -12.56 6.19
C THR A 155 -12.47 -12.36 4.96
N GLU A 156 -11.70 -11.28 4.94
CA GLU A 156 -10.87 -10.93 3.79
C GLU A 156 -9.86 -12.03 3.45
N LYS A 157 -9.95 -12.58 2.24
CA LYS A 157 -9.06 -13.63 1.75
C LYS A 157 -7.78 -13.04 1.16
N ARG A 158 -6.68 -13.80 1.25
CA ARG A 158 -5.43 -13.43 0.56
C ARG A 158 -5.68 -13.31 -0.94
N HIS A 159 -5.11 -12.27 -1.52
CA HIS A 159 -5.18 -12.09 -2.95
C HIS A 159 -4.10 -12.95 -3.63
N ASN A 160 -4.52 -14.07 -4.23
CA ASN A 160 -3.61 -15.02 -4.88
C ASN A 160 -3.33 -14.71 -6.36
N ASN A 161 -3.85 -13.59 -6.88
CA ASN A 161 -3.64 -13.26 -8.28
C ASN A 161 -2.21 -12.78 -8.52
N MET A 162 -1.42 -13.61 -9.18
CA MET A 162 -0.01 -13.38 -9.57
C MET A 162 0.10 -12.78 -10.99
N ALA A 163 -0.96 -12.17 -11.49
CA ALA A 163 -0.95 -11.61 -12.85
C ALA A 163 0.11 -10.52 -13.01
N TYR A 164 0.82 -10.59 -14.11
CA TYR A 164 1.72 -9.56 -14.58
C TYR A 164 0.93 -8.58 -15.47
N TYR A 165 1.29 -7.32 -15.38
CA TYR A 165 0.67 -6.27 -16.20
C TYR A 165 1.78 -5.50 -16.92
N LYS A 166 1.43 -4.79 -17.97
CA LYS A 166 2.34 -3.87 -18.65
C LYS A 166 1.73 -2.47 -18.64
N LEU A 167 2.57 -1.47 -18.39
CA LEU A 167 2.17 -0.08 -18.52
C LEU A 167 1.84 0.23 -19.98
N ASP A 168 0.77 0.97 -20.18
CA ASP A 168 0.43 1.52 -21.48
C ASP A 168 1.55 2.46 -22.00
N GLU A 169 1.68 2.53 -23.31
CA GLU A 169 2.66 3.38 -23.99
C GLU A 169 2.58 4.85 -23.56
N SER A 170 1.36 5.37 -23.39
CA SER A 170 1.14 6.76 -22.96
C SER A 170 1.68 7.04 -21.55
N LEU A 171 1.59 6.07 -20.66
CA LEU A 171 2.12 6.17 -19.29
C LEU A 171 3.66 6.16 -19.30
N ILE A 172 4.26 5.30 -20.10
CA ILE A 172 5.72 5.21 -20.26
C ILE A 172 6.26 6.50 -20.87
N THR A 173 5.68 6.94 -21.98
CA THR A 173 6.05 8.17 -22.67
C THR A 173 5.97 9.39 -21.76
N ARG A 174 4.86 9.52 -21.01
CA ARG A 174 4.68 10.60 -20.02
C ARG A 174 5.74 10.58 -18.93
N TYR A 175 6.12 9.40 -18.47
CA TYR A 175 7.17 9.27 -17.47
C TYR A 175 8.55 9.66 -18.03
N ILE A 176 8.93 9.22 -19.24
CA ILE A 176 10.18 9.62 -19.86
C ILE A 176 10.23 11.14 -20.08
N GLN A 177 9.14 11.73 -20.55
CA GLN A 177 9.03 13.19 -20.69
C GLN A 177 9.17 13.92 -19.35
N TYR A 178 8.59 13.36 -18.27
CA TYR A 178 8.77 13.90 -16.93
C TYR A 178 10.25 13.85 -16.51
N CYS A 179 10.98 12.76 -16.76
CA CYS A 179 12.41 12.65 -16.49
C CYS A 179 13.21 13.72 -17.25
N ARG A 180 12.93 13.93 -18.55
CA ARG A 180 13.58 14.95 -19.35
C ARG A 180 13.38 16.38 -18.82
N ARG A 181 12.15 16.68 -18.31
CA ARG A 181 11.84 18.00 -17.73
C ARG A 181 12.59 18.31 -16.44
N LYS A 182 13.20 17.33 -15.78
CA LYS A 182 14.04 17.57 -14.61
C LYS A 182 15.35 18.29 -14.94
N ASN A 183 15.74 18.32 -16.20
CA ASN A 183 16.98 18.93 -16.70
C ASN A 183 18.24 18.51 -15.91
N SER A 184 18.29 17.27 -15.44
CA SER A 184 19.40 16.73 -14.66
C SER A 184 20.17 15.69 -15.46
N VAL A 185 21.46 15.89 -15.61
CA VAL A 185 22.38 14.92 -16.22
C VAL A 185 22.45 13.62 -15.41
N LEU A 186 22.12 13.72 -14.09
CA LEU A 186 22.16 12.59 -13.16
C LEU A 186 20.79 11.91 -13.02
N GLU A 187 19.82 12.21 -13.88
CA GLU A 187 18.52 11.56 -13.84
C GLU A 187 18.66 10.06 -14.14
N PRO A 188 18.31 9.16 -13.18
CA PRO A 188 18.69 7.75 -13.27
C PRO A 188 18.11 7.02 -14.49
N THR A 189 16.88 7.37 -14.90
CA THR A 189 16.22 6.75 -16.05
C THR A 189 16.91 7.09 -17.34
N LEU A 190 17.18 8.40 -17.58
CA LEU A 190 17.82 8.87 -18.82
C LEU A 190 19.27 8.41 -18.89
N SER A 191 20.00 8.43 -17.78
CA SER A 191 21.35 7.90 -17.69
C SER A 191 21.39 6.40 -18.05
N ALA A 192 20.45 5.61 -17.54
CA ALA A 192 20.37 4.19 -17.87
C ALA A 192 20.00 3.96 -19.35
N MET A 193 19.07 4.73 -19.90
CA MET A 193 18.73 4.66 -21.32
C MET A 193 19.96 4.94 -22.21
N TYR A 194 20.75 5.96 -21.85
CA TYR A 194 21.97 6.31 -22.57
C TYR A 194 23.00 5.17 -22.52
N GLN A 195 23.29 4.65 -21.33
CA GLN A 195 24.25 3.56 -21.14
C GLN A 195 23.82 2.27 -21.87
N LEU A 196 22.53 1.98 -21.91
CA LEU A 196 21.95 0.83 -22.61
C LEU A 196 21.75 1.08 -24.11
N ARG A 197 22.04 2.28 -24.62
CA ARG A 197 21.80 2.72 -26.01
C ARG A 197 20.33 2.52 -26.43
N LEU A 198 19.38 2.83 -25.55
CA LEU A 198 17.95 2.68 -25.79
C LEU A 198 17.30 4.02 -26.10
N ASN A 199 16.44 4.04 -27.10
CA ASN A 199 15.51 5.14 -27.36
C ASN A 199 14.14 4.86 -26.72
N ASP A 200 13.22 5.82 -26.79
CA ASP A 200 11.87 5.72 -26.19
C ASP A 200 11.11 4.48 -26.69
N LYS A 201 11.21 4.18 -27.99
CA LYS A 201 10.53 3.03 -28.61
C LYS A 201 11.01 1.71 -28.00
N HIS A 202 12.32 1.56 -27.80
CA HIS A 202 12.88 0.38 -27.14
C HIS A 202 12.38 0.25 -25.70
N VAL A 203 12.33 1.38 -24.97
CA VAL A 203 11.84 1.36 -23.57
C VAL A 203 10.37 0.97 -23.52
N ILE A 204 9.53 1.51 -24.38
CA ILE A 204 8.11 1.17 -24.48
C ILE A 204 7.92 -0.31 -24.76
N GLN A 205 8.69 -0.89 -25.65
CA GLN A 205 8.58 -2.30 -26.02
C GLN A 205 9.03 -3.25 -24.91
N GLN A 206 10.13 -2.96 -24.23
CA GLN A 206 10.84 -3.92 -23.38
C GLN A 206 10.60 -3.74 -21.87
N PHE A 207 10.17 -2.55 -21.41
CA PHE A 207 10.07 -2.20 -20.00
C PHE A 207 8.64 -1.82 -19.62
N GLY A 208 8.42 -1.55 -18.33
CA GLY A 208 7.11 -1.20 -17.79
C GLY A 208 6.29 -2.39 -17.34
N ILE A 209 6.93 -3.52 -17.04
CA ILE A 209 6.28 -4.70 -16.47
C ILE A 209 5.95 -4.42 -15.00
N ILE A 210 4.70 -4.57 -14.63
CA ILE A 210 4.22 -4.47 -13.25
C ILE A 210 4.15 -5.87 -12.67
N ILE A 211 5.10 -6.18 -11.83
CA ILE A 211 5.13 -7.45 -11.08
C ILE A 211 4.22 -7.38 -9.85
N PRO A 212 3.73 -8.51 -9.33
CA PRO A 212 2.96 -8.56 -8.09
C PRO A 212 3.62 -7.81 -6.92
N LEU A 213 4.93 -7.88 -6.78
CA LEU A 213 5.67 -7.18 -5.71
C LEU A 213 5.92 -5.69 -5.98
N GLN A 214 5.47 -5.12 -7.11
CA GLN A 214 5.59 -3.69 -7.39
C GLN A 214 4.96 -2.82 -6.29
N ILE A 215 3.97 -3.32 -5.57
CA ILE A 215 3.35 -2.61 -4.44
C ILE A 215 4.37 -2.22 -3.35
N PHE A 216 5.43 -3.01 -3.18
CA PHE A 216 6.52 -2.75 -2.23
C PHE A 216 7.57 -1.78 -2.75
N ILE A 217 7.54 -1.41 -4.04
CA ILE A 217 8.55 -0.59 -4.67
C ILE A 217 8.03 0.84 -4.84
N LYS A 218 8.76 1.85 -4.33
CA LYS A 218 8.48 3.28 -4.55
C LYS A 218 9.07 3.78 -5.87
N THR A 219 10.24 3.26 -6.23
CA THR A 219 10.91 3.61 -7.48
C THR A 219 10.01 3.30 -8.67
N HIS A 220 9.97 4.19 -9.64
CA HIS A 220 9.11 3.99 -10.82
C HIS A 220 9.50 2.72 -11.59
N PRO A 221 8.53 1.92 -12.10
CA PRO A 221 8.81 0.68 -12.80
C PRO A 221 9.86 0.81 -13.90
N ILE A 222 9.76 1.83 -14.74
CA ILE A 222 10.75 2.07 -15.81
C ILE A 222 12.15 2.32 -15.24
N GLU A 223 12.28 3.13 -14.20
CA GLU A 223 13.56 3.49 -13.60
C GLU A 223 14.29 2.26 -13.07
N TRP A 224 13.65 1.52 -12.15
CA TRP A 224 14.34 0.39 -11.55
C TRP A 224 14.57 -0.78 -12.50
N GLN A 225 13.71 -0.97 -13.50
CA GLN A 225 13.89 -2.02 -14.51
C GLN A 225 15.05 -1.71 -15.47
N LEU A 226 15.25 -0.46 -15.83
CA LEU A 226 16.43 -0.03 -16.61
C LEU A 226 17.71 -0.22 -15.78
N GLN A 227 17.71 0.18 -14.51
CA GLN A 227 18.85 -0.05 -13.61
C GLN A 227 19.11 -1.54 -13.39
N PHE A 228 18.06 -2.34 -13.22
CA PHE A 228 18.16 -3.80 -13.15
C PHE A 228 18.88 -4.37 -14.39
N ARG A 229 18.53 -3.88 -15.58
CA ARG A 229 19.16 -4.33 -16.83
C ARG A 229 20.64 -3.95 -16.90
N LEU A 230 21.03 -2.79 -16.39
CA LEU A 230 22.43 -2.39 -16.28
C LEU A 230 23.21 -3.31 -15.36
N LEU A 231 22.67 -3.62 -14.17
CA LEU A 231 23.31 -4.53 -13.23
C LEU A 231 23.45 -5.95 -13.82
N GLU A 232 22.42 -6.41 -14.53
CA GLU A 232 22.44 -7.72 -15.21
C GLU A 232 23.54 -7.80 -16.26
N LEU A 233 23.73 -6.75 -17.09
CA LEU A 233 24.77 -6.71 -18.12
C LEU A 233 26.20 -6.62 -17.57
N ARG A 234 26.35 -6.19 -16.33
CA ARG A 234 27.64 -6.08 -15.64
C ARG A 234 27.97 -7.30 -14.76
N ASP A 235 27.11 -8.31 -14.76
CA ASP A 235 27.18 -9.42 -13.80
C ASP A 235 27.15 -8.98 -12.31
N GLU A 236 26.53 -7.82 -12.03
CA GLU A 236 26.43 -7.20 -10.72
C GLU A 236 25.05 -7.35 -10.07
N LEU A 237 24.19 -8.24 -10.58
CA LEU A 237 22.83 -8.39 -10.13
C LEU A 237 22.79 -9.15 -8.79
N THR A 238 22.98 -8.42 -7.70
CA THR A 238 22.91 -8.92 -6.32
C THR A 238 21.81 -8.19 -5.53
N CYS A 239 21.36 -8.76 -4.42
CA CYS A 239 20.44 -8.08 -3.50
C CYS A 239 20.99 -6.75 -2.99
N GLN A 240 22.30 -6.66 -2.75
CA GLN A 240 22.95 -5.44 -2.27
C GLN A 240 22.88 -4.33 -3.34
N ASN A 241 23.19 -4.65 -4.59
CA ASN A 241 23.16 -3.69 -5.67
C ASN A 241 21.74 -3.27 -6.05
N ILE A 242 20.78 -4.20 -6.04
CA ILE A 242 19.36 -3.89 -6.22
C ILE A 242 18.84 -2.97 -5.12
N ASP A 243 19.29 -3.12 -3.89
CA ASP A 243 18.92 -2.25 -2.78
C ASP A 243 19.33 -0.77 -2.99
N THR A 244 20.38 -0.52 -3.75
CA THR A 244 20.82 0.85 -4.07
C THR A 244 19.92 1.53 -5.09
N VAL A 245 19.26 0.78 -5.96
CA VAL A 245 18.42 1.31 -7.06
C VAL A 245 16.92 1.25 -6.76
N ILE A 246 16.47 0.37 -5.87
CA ILE A 246 15.07 0.23 -5.48
C ILE A 246 14.82 0.88 -4.11
N LYS A 247 13.96 1.89 -4.08
CA LYS A 247 13.42 2.43 -2.83
C LYS A 247 12.20 1.63 -2.43
N LEU A 248 12.24 0.96 -1.29
CA LEU A 248 11.12 0.16 -0.79
C LEU A 248 10.06 1.02 -0.12
N ARG A 249 8.82 0.55 -0.18
CA ARG A 249 7.67 1.08 0.54
C ARG A 249 7.54 0.32 1.86
N HIS A 250 7.29 1.05 2.93
CA HIS A 250 7.01 0.50 4.24
C HIS A 250 5.51 0.57 4.51
N PHE A 251 4.96 -0.48 5.10
CA PHE A 251 3.55 -0.60 5.44
C PHE A 251 3.36 -0.66 6.96
N ALA A 252 2.13 -0.39 7.40
CA ALA A 252 1.71 -0.61 8.79
C ALA A 252 1.91 -2.07 9.20
N TYR A 253 1.61 -2.97 8.27
CA TYR A 253 1.77 -4.41 8.46
C TYR A 253 3.16 -4.85 8.01
N HIS A 254 3.93 -5.44 8.91
CA HIS A 254 5.29 -5.89 8.58
C HIS A 254 5.28 -7.36 8.15
N HIS A 255 5.73 -7.66 6.90
CA HIS A 255 5.53 -9.00 6.33
C HIS A 255 6.79 -9.71 5.83
N TYR A 256 7.83 -8.97 5.44
CA TYR A 256 9.05 -9.57 4.87
C TYR A 256 10.31 -8.92 5.41
N SER A 257 11.35 -9.71 5.65
CA SER A 257 12.69 -9.14 5.78
C SER A 257 13.11 -8.52 4.43
N LYS A 258 13.93 -7.47 4.50
CA LYS A 258 14.36 -6.73 3.31
C LYS A 258 15.03 -7.63 2.28
N SER A 259 15.94 -8.50 2.73
CA SER A 259 16.67 -9.43 1.86
C SER A 259 15.75 -10.42 1.16
N ILE A 260 14.80 -11.02 1.88
CA ILE A 260 13.81 -11.93 1.31
C ILE A 260 12.96 -11.21 0.26
N LEU A 261 12.54 -9.97 0.55
CA LEU A 261 11.72 -9.19 -0.38
C LEU A 261 12.48 -8.86 -1.67
N LEU A 262 13.75 -8.43 -1.56
CA LEU A 262 14.57 -8.11 -2.74
C LEU A 262 14.84 -9.34 -3.60
N ASN A 263 15.16 -10.50 -3.01
CA ASN A 263 15.30 -11.75 -3.75
C ASN A 263 14.03 -12.12 -4.52
N LYS A 264 12.87 -12.01 -3.88
CA LYS A 264 11.58 -12.28 -4.52
C LYS A 264 11.27 -11.28 -5.65
N ILE A 265 11.66 -10.01 -5.52
CA ILE A 265 11.52 -9.01 -6.58
C ILE A 265 12.37 -9.39 -7.80
N ILE A 266 13.63 -9.76 -7.58
CA ILE A 266 14.53 -10.22 -8.65
C ILE A 266 13.92 -11.41 -9.38
N GLU A 267 13.55 -12.45 -8.64
CA GLU A 267 12.96 -13.68 -9.17
C GLU A 267 11.68 -13.40 -9.98
N GLN A 268 10.74 -12.64 -9.40
CA GLN A 268 9.49 -12.31 -10.09
C GLN A 268 9.71 -11.53 -11.38
N TYR A 269 10.64 -10.58 -11.38
CA TYR A 269 10.90 -9.78 -12.57
C TYR A 269 11.60 -10.61 -13.65
N GLN A 270 12.55 -11.47 -13.30
CA GLN A 270 13.17 -12.39 -14.24
C GLN A 270 12.15 -13.36 -14.86
N ASN A 271 11.25 -13.90 -14.05
CA ASN A 271 10.17 -14.78 -14.51
C ASN A 271 9.21 -14.04 -15.44
N ALA A 272 8.82 -12.81 -15.10
CA ALA A 272 7.94 -11.98 -15.92
C ALA A 272 8.54 -11.65 -17.30
N ARG A 273 9.86 -11.50 -17.39
CA ARG A 273 10.56 -11.28 -18.64
C ARG A 273 10.67 -12.53 -19.52
N LYS A 274 10.76 -13.72 -18.90
CA LYS A 274 10.83 -15.02 -19.60
C LYS A 274 9.44 -15.47 -20.10
N SER A 275 8.39 -15.15 -19.38
CA SER A 275 7.01 -15.40 -19.80
C SER A 275 6.72 -14.51 -21.00
N ASN A 276 6.65 -15.07 -22.18
CA ASN A 276 6.34 -14.33 -23.42
C ASN A 276 5.10 -13.45 -23.19
N CYS A 277 5.08 -12.28 -23.81
CA CYS A 277 4.07 -11.21 -23.70
C CYS A 277 2.58 -11.62 -23.88
N ASN A 278 2.26 -12.87 -24.12
CA ASN A 278 0.89 -13.36 -24.37
C ASN A 278 0.01 -13.39 -23.11
N ASP A 279 0.60 -13.43 -21.91
CA ASP A 279 -0.15 -13.50 -20.64
C ASP A 279 -0.15 -12.17 -19.87
N VAL A 280 0.36 -11.09 -20.44
CA VAL A 280 0.50 -9.79 -19.75
C VAL A 280 -0.68 -8.89 -20.10
N GLN A 281 -1.51 -8.56 -19.12
CA GLN A 281 -2.61 -7.61 -19.28
C GLN A 281 -2.08 -6.17 -19.36
N ILE A 282 -2.58 -5.38 -20.32
CA ILE A 282 -2.21 -3.96 -20.47
C ILE A 282 -3.00 -3.10 -19.47
N ILE A 283 -2.32 -2.19 -18.79
CA ILE A 283 -2.93 -1.17 -17.90
C ILE A 283 -3.01 0.15 -18.66
N TYR A 284 -4.22 0.61 -18.90
CA TYR A 284 -4.54 1.90 -19.52
C TYR A 284 -4.66 3.05 -18.51
#